data_080992ef29ab0896335c402ecd1d74f9
#
_entry.id   080992ef29ab0896335c402ecd1d74f9
#
_cell.length_a   1.000
_cell.length_b   1.000
_cell.length_c   1.000
_cell.angle_alpha   90.00
_cell.angle_beta   90.00
_cell.angle_gamma   90.00
#
_symmetry.space_group_name_H-M   'P 1'
#
loop_
_entity.id
_entity.type
_entity.pdbx_description
1 polymer ?
#
loop_
_entity_poly.entity_id
_entity_poly.type
_entity_poly.pdbx_seq_one_letter_code
_entity_poly.pdbx_strand_id
1 'polypeptide(L)'
;MRSFALRRSFTSSRILRKVNAVESFGDYNTRISADKVTVVDFYADWCGPCKYLKPFLEKLSEQNQKASFIAVNADKFSDIAQKNGVYALPTMVLFRKGQELDRIVGADVKTLSSLLAKYQE
;
A
#
# COMPACT_ATOMS: atom_id res chain seq x y z
N MET A 1 -12.92 -19.45 25.69
CA MET A 1 -12.88 -19.49 25.41
C MET A 1 -12.38 -19.35 25.16
N ARG A 2 -12.30 -19.11 25.10
CA ARG A 2 -12.02 -19.03 24.67
C ARG A 2 -11.32 -19.00 24.08
N SER A 3 -11.20 -18.84 23.85
CA SER A 3 -10.72 -18.95 23.20
C SER A 3 -10.11 -18.85 22.81
N PHE A 4 -10.09 -18.55 22.69
CA PHE A 4 -9.72 -18.61 22.04
C PHE A 4 -9.05 -18.53 21.52
N ALA A 5 -9.04 -18.53 21.56
CA ALA A 5 -8.61 -18.56 20.89
C ALA A 5 -8.02 -18.46 20.40
N LEU A 6 -8.11 -18.27 20.39
CA LEU A 6 -7.80 -18.30 19.75
C LEU A 6 -7.31 -18.24 19.20
N ARG A 7 -7.37 -18.20 19.15
CA ARG A 7 -7.24 -18.14 18.44
C ARG A 7 -6.61 -17.69 17.96
N ARG A 8 -6.56 -17.54 17.86
CA ARG A 8 -6.27 -17.04 17.25
C ARG A 8 -5.28 -16.84 16.88
N SER A 9 -5.08 -17.09 16.82
CA SER A 9 -4.43 -17.00 16.33
C SER A 9 -3.72 -17.00 15.87
N PHE A 10 -3.64 -17.23 15.61
CA PHE A 10 -3.30 -17.30 14.87
C PHE A 10 -3.10 -17.05 14.15
N THR A 11 -2.59 -18.06 13.36
CA THR A 11 -3.30 -17.14 12.51
C THR A 11 -2.80 -15.71 12.49
N SER A 12 -2.12 -15.32 13.42
CA SER A 12 -1.75 -13.92 13.54
C SER A 12 -0.83 -13.46 12.42
N SER A 13 0.03 -14.32 11.87
CA SER A 13 0.91 -13.90 10.78
C SER A 13 0.12 -13.46 9.56
N ARG A 14 -0.92 -14.17 9.23
CA ARG A 14 -1.80 -13.80 8.13
C ARG A 14 -2.47 -12.46 8.39
N ILE A 15 -2.86 -12.23 9.63
CA ILE A 15 -3.53 -11.00 10.03
C ILE A 15 -2.60 -9.80 9.88
N LEU A 16 -1.32 -10.00 10.10
CA LEU A 16 -0.36 -8.90 10.07
C LEU A 16 -0.02 -8.45 8.66
N ARG A 17 -0.31 -9.28 7.67
CA ARG A 17 -0.02 -8.90 6.30
C ARG A 17 -1.01 -7.85 5.87
N LYS A 18 -0.52 -6.64 5.58
CA LYS A 18 -1.36 -5.48 5.39
C LYS A 18 -1.34 -4.90 3.98
N VAL A 19 -0.45 -5.35 3.13
CA VAL A 19 -0.42 -4.87 1.75
C VAL A 19 -1.35 -5.73 0.93
N ASN A 20 -2.45 -5.14 0.47
CA ASN A 20 -3.50 -5.86 -0.24
C ASN A 20 -3.49 -5.50 -1.72
N ALA A 21 -3.60 -6.51 -2.58
CA ALA A 21 -3.67 -6.28 -4.01
C ALA A 21 -5.03 -5.70 -4.38
N VAL A 22 -5.02 -4.68 -5.24
CA VAL A 22 -6.23 -4.10 -5.79
C VAL A 22 -6.81 -5.06 -6.82
N GLU A 23 -8.11 -5.27 -6.75
CA GLU A 23 -8.79 -6.26 -7.61
C GLU A 23 -9.61 -5.65 -8.72
N SER A 24 -9.91 -4.36 -8.63
CA SER A 24 -10.70 -3.66 -9.65
C SER A 24 -10.54 -2.15 -9.46
N PHE A 25 -11.00 -1.40 -10.47
CA PHE A 25 -11.01 0.06 -10.36
C PHE A 25 -11.91 0.51 -9.20
N GLY A 26 -13.06 -0.14 -9.03
CA GLY A 26 -13.95 0.17 -7.92
C GLY A 26 -13.32 -0.10 -6.57
N ASP A 27 -12.61 -1.21 -6.45
CA ASP A 27 -11.86 -1.54 -5.23
C ASP A 27 -10.83 -0.46 -4.93
N TYR A 28 -10.08 -0.05 -5.95
CA TYR A 28 -9.09 1.01 -5.81
C TYR A 28 -9.74 2.30 -5.30
N ASN A 29 -10.82 2.73 -5.95
CA ASN A 29 -11.51 3.97 -5.56
C ASN A 29 -12.01 3.91 -4.11
N THR A 30 -12.58 2.81 -3.70
CA THR A 30 -13.07 2.64 -2.34
C THR A 30 -11.94 2.80 -1.35
N ARG A 31 -10.81 2.18 -1.63
CA ARG A 31 -9.69 2.18 -0.69
C ARG A 31 -9.04 3.54 -0.55
N ILE A 32 -8.84 4.27 -1.65
CA ILE A 32 -8.20 5.59 -1.54
C ILE A 32 -9.14 6.64 -0.96
N SER A 33 -10.44 6.37 -0.95
CA SER A 33 -11.44 7.32 -0.43
C SER A 33 -11.57 7.27 1.09
N ALA A 34 -10.97 6.31 1.73
CA ALA A 34 -11.06 6.14 3.18
C ALA A 34 -10.45 7.34 3.92
N ASP A 35 -10.97 7.59 5.12
CA ASP A 35 -10.45 8.67 5.97
C ASP A 35 -9.28 8.17 6.80
N LYS A 36 -8.26 7.77 6.10
CA LYS A 36 -6.97 7.40 6.67
C LYS A 36 -5.94 7.43 5.56
N VAL A 37 -4.68 7.51 5.93
CA VAL A 37 -3.62 7.50 4.93
C VAL A 37 -3.60 6.14 4.25
N THR A 38 -3.64 6.15 2.93
CA THR A 38 -3.55 4.95 2.11
C THR A 38 -2.34 5.07 1.20
N VAL A 39 -1.42 4.12 1.33
CA VAL A 39 -0.23 4.04 0.48
C VAL A 39 -0.55 3.13 -0.69
N VAL A 40 -0.42 3.65 -1.90
CA VAL A 40 -0.66 2.89 -3.12
C VAL A 40 0.68 2.62 -3.79
N ASP A 41 1.06 1.36 -3.88
CA ASP A 41 2.29 0.93 -4.53
C ASP A 41 1.98 0.48 -5.96
N PHE A 42 2.40 1.27 -6.94
CA PHE A 42 2.28 0.90 -8.34
C PHE A 42 3.52 0.08 -8.73
N TYR A 43 3.30 -1.15 -9.16
CA TYR A 43 4.38 -2.09 -9.43
C TYR A 43 4.10 -2.88 -10.70
N ALA A 44 5.09 -3.66 -11.13
CA ALA A 44 4.92 -4.66 -12.19
C ALA A 44 5.76 -5.88 -11.83
N ASP A 45 5.37 -7.04 -12.35
CA ASP A 45 6.05 -8.30 -12.02
C ASP A 45 7.48 -8.34 -12.51
N TRP A 46 7.79 -7.64 -13.61
CA TRP A 46 9.13 -7.62 -14.19
C TRP A 46 10.05 -6.59 -13.53
N CYS A 47 9.55 -5.80 -12.63
CA CYS A 47 10.27 -4.68 -12.05
C CYS A 47 11.13 -5.12 -10.86
N GLY A 48 12.45 -5.11 -11.03
CA GLY A 48 13.39 -5.49 -9.97
C GLY A 48 13.28 -4.65 -8.72
N PRO A 49 13.32 -3.31 -8.82
CA PRO A 49 13.18 -2.45 -7.63
C PRO A 49 11.86 -2.65 -6.92
N CYS A 50 10.78 -2.99 -7.65
CA CYS A 50 9.49 -3.28 -7.04
C CYS A 50 9.59 -4.51 -6.13
N LYS A 51 10.28 -5.54 -6.60
CA LYS A 51 10.49 -6.76 -5.81
C LYS A 51 11.32 -6.50 -4.57
N TYR A 52 12.33 -5.65 -4.72
CA TYR A 52 13.16 -5.23 -3.59
C TYR A 52 12.33 -4.52 -2.53
N LEU A 53 11.43 -3.66 -2.97
CA LEU A 53 10.61 -2.83 -2.09
C LEU A 53 9.59 -3.65 -1.29
N LYS A 54 9.10 -4.75 -1.85
CA LYS A 54 7.96 -5.48 -1.30
C LYS A 54 8.11 -5.86 0.17
N PRO A 55 9.21 -6.50 0.61
CA PRO A 55 9.33 -6.85 2.03
C PRO A 55 9.36 -5.64 2.95
N PHE A 56 9.88 -4.51 2.47
CA PHE A 56 9.89 -3.29 3.27
C PHE A 56 8.50 -2.71 3.44
N LEU A 57 7.67 -2.78 2.39
CA LEU A 57 6.29 -2.35 2.47
C LEU A 57 5.50 -3.20 3.45
N GLU A 58 5.70 -4.52 3.42
CA GLU A 58 5.05 -5.42 4.37
C GLU A 58 5.41 -5.03 5.80
N LYS A 59 6.69 -4.78 6.04
CA LYS A 59 7.14 -4.40 7.37
C LYS A 59 6.58 -3.06 7.80
N LEU A 60 6.57 -2.08 6.91
CA LEU A 60 6.00 -0.77 7.23
C LEU A 60 4.51 -0.87 7.52
N SER A 61 3.81 -1.74 6.79
CA SER A 61 2.37 -1.90 7.01
C SER A 61 2.09 -2.47 8.40
N GLU A 62 2.95 -3.36 8.88
CA GLU A 62 2.82 -3.90 10.23
C GLU A 62 3.10 -2.85 11.29
N GLN A 63 4.00 -1.93 11.01
CA GLN A 63 4.39 -0.88 11.94
C GLN A 63 3.44 0.32 11.92
N ASN A 64 2.61 0.44 10.89
CA ASN A 64 1.74 1.60 10.68
C ASN A 64 0.31 1.14 10.45
N GLN A 65 -0.28 0.51 11.44
CA GLN A 65 -1.57 -0.17 11.28
C GLN A 65 -2.74 0.79 11.13
N LYS A 66 -2.55 2.07 11.42
CA LYS A 66 -3.58 3.08 11.16
C LYS A 66 -3.63 3.46 9.69
N ALA A 67 -2.59 3.17 8.93
CA ALA A 67 -2.57 3.40 7.49
C ALA A 67 -2.99 2.14 6.77
N SER A 68 -3.48 2.31 5.54
CA SER A 68 -3.80 1.21 4.65
C SER A 68 -2.72 1.12 3.57
N PHE A 69 -2.35 -0.08 3.20
CA PHE A 69 -1.35 -0.30 2.15
C PHE A 69 -1.97 -1.16 1.07
N ILE A 70 -1.98 -0.66 -0.17
CA ILE A 70 -2.51 -1.40 -1.30
C ILE A 70 -1.50 -1.42 -2.43
N ALA A 71 -1.59 -2.42 -3.28
CA ALA A 71 -0.69 -2.60 -4.42
C ALA A 71 -1.49 -2.65 -5.71
N VAL A 72 -1.06 -1.89 -6.70
CA VAL A 72 -1.70 -1.84 -8.03
C VAL A 72 -0.70 -2.33 -9.05
N ASN A 73 -1.05 -3.43 -9.72
CA ASN A 73 -0.25 -3.93 -10.83
C ASN A 73 -0.47 -3.00 -12.02
N ALA A 74 0.57 -2.26 -12.41
CA ALA A 74 0.46 -1.23 -13.45
C ALA A 74 0.22 -1.82 -14.83
N ASP A 75 0.60 -3.07 -15.07
CA ASP A 75 0.31 -3.73 -16.35
C ASP A 75 -1.15 -4.17 -16.41
N LYS A 76 -1.65 -4.73 -15.32
CA LYS A 76 -3.03 -5.20 -15.25
C LYS A 76 -4.02 -4.06 -15.19
N PHE A 77 -3.67 -3.00 -14.47
CA PHE A 77 -4.54 -1.83 -14.29
C PHE A 77 -3.87 -0.59 -14.86
N SER A 78 -3.54 -0.65 -16.14
CA SER A 78 -2.83 0.44 -16.79
C SER A 78 -3.64 1.74 -16.82
N ASP A 79 -4.95 1.64 -16.82
CA ASP A 79 -5.82 2.81 -16.76
C ASP A 79 -5.68 3.54 -15.43
N ILE A 80 -5.58 2.81 -14.32
CA ILE A 80 -5.37 3.42 -13.01
C ILE A 80 -4.00 4.09 -12.96
N ALA A 81 -2.97 3.41 -13.45
CA ALA A 81 -1.62 3.95 -13.47
C ALA A 81 -1.56 5.22 -14.32
N GLN A 82 -2.15 5.21 -15.50
CA GLN A 82 -2.17 6.38 -16.39
C GLN A 82 -2.93 7.54 -15.76
N LYS A 83 -4.07 7.25 -15.15
CA LYS A 83 -4.86 8.28 -14.50
C LYS A 83 -4.08 9.00 -13.41
N ASN A 84 -3.19 8.27 -12.75
CA ASN A 84 -2.37 8.85 -11.68
C ASN A 84 -1.04 9.40 -12.17
N GLY A 85 -0.82 9.42 -13.47
CA GLY A 85 0.42 9.94 -14.03
C GLY A 85 1.63 9.11 -13.66
N VAL A 86 1.46 7.80 -13.50
CA VAL A 86 2.56 6.89 -13.16
C VAL A 86 3.24 6.44 -14.43
N TYR A 87 4.52 6.76 -14.56
CA TYR A 87 5.32 6.37 -15.73
C TYR A 87 6.67 5.78 -15.37
N ALA A 88 6.92 5.58 -14.11
CA ALA A 88 8.13 4.92 -13.61
C ALA A 88 7.73 4.02 -12.43
N LEU A 89 8.39 2.88 -12.27
CA LEU A 89 8.06 1.91 -11.24
C LEU A 89 9.25 1.62 -10.35
N PRO A 90 9.04 1.46 -9.06
CA PRO A 90 7.77 1.64 -8.39
C PRO A 90 7.46 3.14 -8.18
N THR A 91 6.18 3.46 -8.10
CA THR A 91 5.72 4.76 -7.64
C THR A 91 4.76 4.51 -6.49
N MET A 92 4.99 5.20 -5.38
CA MET A 92 4.13 5.09 -4.22
C MET A 92 3.40 6.42 -4.04
N VAL A 93 2.08 6.36 -3.99
CA VAL A 93 1.24 7.56 -3.85
C VAL A 93 0.48 7.44 -2.55
N LEU A 94 0.50 8.49 -1.75
CA LEU A 94 -0.26 8.55 -0.50
C LEU A 94 -1.55 9.32 -0.72
N PHE A 95 -2.66 8.72 -0.31
CA PHE A 95 -3.99 9.32 -0.43
C PHE A 95 -4.66 9.42 0.93
N ARG A 96 -5.62 10.33 1.01
CA ARG A 96 -6.59 10.38 2.11
C ARG A 96 -7.84 11.03 1.58
N LYS A 97 -8.99 10.39 1.80
CA LYS A 97 -10.29 10.90 1.31
C LYS A 97 -10.26 11.17 -0.19
N GLY A 98 -9.57 10.33 -0.94
CA GLY A 98 -9.50 10.44 -2.39
C GLY A 98 -8.52 11.49 -2.90
N GLN A 99 -7.82 12.19 -2.02
CA GLN A 99 -6.89 13.25 -2.42
C GLN A 99 -5.45 12.78 -2.24
N GLU A 100 -4.63 13.09 -3.24
CA GLU A 100 -3.21 12.76 -3.17
C GLU A 100 -2.53 13.71 -2.17
N LEU A 101 -1.84 13.12 -1.18
CA LEU A 101 -1.09 13.88 -0.20
C LEU A 101 0.35 14.08 -0.65
N ASP A 102 0.94 13.04 -1.22
CA ASP A 102 2.34 13.06 -1.61
C ASP A 102 2.64 11.85 -2.48
N ARG A 103 3.81 11.83 -3.13
CA ARG A 103 4.21 10.66 -3.91
C ARG A 103 5.72 10.51 -3.92
N ILE A 104 6.15 9.28 -4.15
CA ILE A 104 7.55 8.91 -4.21
C ILE A 104 7.75 8.10 -5.48
N VAL A 105 8.68 8.54 -6.32
CA VAL A 105 9.06 7.80 -7.52
C VAL A 105 10.35 7.05 -7.19
N GLY A 106 10.30 5.72 -7.25
CA GLY A 106 11.44 4.88 -6.91
C GLY A 106 11.26 4.15 -5.59
N ALA A 107 12.17 3.23 -5.30
CA ALA A 107 12.08 2.36 -4.12
C ALA A 107 12.72 3.01 -2.90
N ASP A 108 12.22 4.17 -2.53
CA ASP A 108 12.77 4.97 -1.44
C ASP A 108 11.95 4.77 -0.16
N VAL A 109 12.30 3.72 0.56
CA VAL A 109 11.60 3.33 1.80
C VAL A 109 11.75 4.39 2.88
N LYS A 110 12.92 5.01 2.92
CA LYS A 110 13.21 5.99 3.98
C LYS A 110 12.31 7.19 3.86
N THR A 111 12.13 7.71 2.66
CA THR A 111 11.22 8.82 2.44
C THR A 111 9.79 8.41 2.72
N LEU A 112 9.38 7.21 2.35
CA LEU A 112 8.04 6.73 2.67
C LEU A 112 7.80 6.72 4.17
N SER A 113 8.75 6.22 4.93
CA SER A 113 8.64 6.19 6.39
C SER A 113 8.46 7.60 6.96
N SER A 114 9.22 8.56 6.44
CA SER A 114 9.11 9.96 6.87
C SER A 114 7.75 10.55 6.55
N LEU A 115 7.23 10.27 5.36
CA LEU A 115 5.92 10.77 4.95
C LEU A 115 4.79 10.17 5.78
N LEU A 116 4.91 8.89 6.12
CA LEU A 116 3.93 8.25 7.00
C LEU A 116 3.90 8.94 8.36
N ALA A 117 5.06 9.23 8.91
CA ALA A 117 5.13 9.95 10.19
C ALA A 117 4.51 11.33 10.07
N LYS A 118 4.70 12.00 8.94
CA LYS A 118 4.17 13.35 8.72
C LYS A 118 2.65 13.37 8.62
N TYR A 119 2.06 12.39 7.94
CA TYR A 119 0.63 12.43 7.61
C TYR A 119 -0.26 11.61 8.54
N GLN A 120 0.31 10.84 9.43
CA GLN A 120 -0.46 9.95 10.32
C GLN A 120 -0.60 10.50 11.72
N GLU A 121 -0.88 11.70 11.88
CA GLU A 121 -1.05 12.18 13.25
C GLU A 121 -2.42 12.02 13.80
#